data_10d9b2a15442392a4e687cc91b6f7e69
#
_entry.id   10d9b2a15442392a4e687cc91b6f7e69
#
_cell.length_a   1.000
_cell.length_b   1.000
_cell.length_c   1.000
_cell.angle_alpha   90.00
_cell.angle_beta   90.00
_cell.angle_gamma   90.00
#
_symmetry.space_group_name_H-M   'P 1'
#
loop_
_entity.id
_entity.type
_entity.pdbx_description
1 polymer ?
#
loop_
_entity_poly.entity_id
_entity_poly.type
_entity_poly.pdbx_seq_one_letter_code
_entity_poly.pdbx_strand_id
1 'polypeptide(L)'
;MNVLILSCGTGGGHNAAGAAVQKQLQKQGHQVVMINPYQLKSNRLAGVIDKVYIGLVQKNSTLFGFVYRLGELYRRLPFPSPVYYINRKMAYILQEYLLRHPADVIITPHLYPAEIITNMKKMGMEVPPSIFVATDYACIPFTEETDCDDVVIPSEKLIPEFRKYGIPKEKLYPLGIPTADTGVERISPEEAKRQLGLDPAKEYLLIAGGSMGAGALEEVVEILYRVRSLHKCKLIMVCGNNQQLYSRLQKRYADKIELVGYTDKMPLYLKAGSILSVYPTSS
;
A
#
# COMPACT_ATOMS: atom_id res chain seq x y z
N MET A 1 -5.54 -16.43 19.89
CA MET A 1 -5.89 -14.99 19.99
C MET A 1 -6.84 -14.64 18.85
N ASN A 2 -7.76 -13.72 19.11
CA ASN A 2 -8.63 -13.12 18.11
C ASN A 2 -7.98 -11.82 17.62
N VAL A 3 -7.56 -11.76 16.38
CA VAL A 3 -6.88 -10.61 15.81
C VAL A 3 -7.78 -9.92 14.81
N LEU A 4 -7.95 -8.62 14.96
CA LEU A 4 -8.68 -7.77 14.02
C LEU A 4 -7.69 -6.96 13.17
N ILE A 5 -7.72 -7.14 11.86
CA ILE A 5 -6.94 -6.33 10.93
C ILE A 5 -7.88 -5.31 10.28
N LEU A 6 -7.52 -4.02 10.40
CA LEU A 6 -8.27 -2.92 9.79
C LEU A 6 -7.52 -2.38 8.59
N SER A 7 -8.06 -2.49 7.38
CA SER A 7 -7.46 -1.96 6.16
C SER A 7 -8.50 -1.30 5.27
N CYS A 8 -8.07 -0.42 4.36
CA CYS A 8 -8.95 0.30 3.44
C CYS A 8 -8.61 -0.04 1.99
N GLY A 9 -9.56 0.17 1.08
CA GLY A 9 -9.40 -0.11 -0.36
C GLY A 9 -8.55 0.91 -1.13
N THR A 10 -7.93 1.87 -0.44
CA THR A 10 -7.19 3.00 -1.01
C THR A 10 -5.80 2.66 -1.56
N GLY A 11 -5.48 1.39 -1.73
CA GLY A 11 -4.20 0.96 -2.31
C GLY A 11 -3.95 -0.53 -2.11
N GLY A 12 -3.34 -1.16 -3.11
CA GLY A 12 -3.05 -2.59 -3.05
C GLY A 12 -1.96 -2.94 -2.04
N GLY A 13 -1.01 -2.01 -1.76
CA GLY A 13 0.11 -2.24 -0.85
C GLY A 13 -0.32 -2.47 0.59
N HIS A 14 -1.15 -1.62 1.13
CA HIS A 14 -1.67 -1.76 2.51
C HIS A 14 -2.46 -3.06 2.68
N ASN A 15 -3.34 -3.37 1.72
CA ASN A 15 -4.12 -4.61 1.74
C ASN A 15 -3.23 -5.85 1.61
N ALA A 16 -2.19 -5.80 0.77
CA ALA A 16 -1.23 -6.89 0.63
C ALA A 16 -0.45 -7.13 1.93
N ALA A 17 -0.01 -6.06 2.61
CA ALA A 17 0.65 -6.15 3.91
C ALA A 17 -0.29 -6.75 4.98
N GLY A 18 -1.54 -6.26 5.05
CA GLY A 18 -2.56 -6.80 5.95
C GLY A 18 -2.84 -8.28 5.68
N ALA A 19 -3.01 -8.68 4.41
CA ALA A 19 -3.22 -10.06 4.02
C ALA A 19 -2.03 -10.97 4.32
N ALA A 20 -0.80 -10.46 4.20
CA ALA A 20 0.40 -11.19 4.57
C ALA A 20 0.44 -11.49 6.07
N VAL A 21 0.14 -10.49 6.91
CA VAL A 21 0.03 -10.65 8.37
C VAL A 21 -1.10 -11.64 8.70
N GLN A 22 -2.27 -11.47 8.10
CA GLN A 22 -3.41 -12.37 8.30
C GLN A 22 -3.03 -13.83 8.04
N LYS A 23 -2.45 -14.10 6.87
CA LYS A 23 -2.05 -15.46 6.47
C LYS A 23 -1.02 -16.06 7.43
N GLN A 24 -0.07 -15.27 7.89
CA GLN A 24 0.98 -15.74 8.79
C GLN A 24 0.43 -16.06 10.18
N LEU A 25 -0.42 -15.20 10.74
CA LEU A 25 -1.05 -15.42 12.03
C LEU A 25 -2.04 -16.59 12.01
N GLN A 26 -2.78 -16.78 10.91
CA GLN A 26 -3.64 -17.95 10.71
C GLN A 26 -2.85 -19.25 10.68
N LYS A 27 -1.66 -19.26 10.04
CA LYS A 27 -0.76 -20.44 10.09
C LYS A 27 -0.28 -20.78 11.50
N GLN A 28 -0.20 -19.77 12.38
CA GLN A 28 0.15 -19.95 13.80
C GLN A 28 -1.04 -20.33 14.69
N GLY A 29 -2.23 -20.55 14.11
CA GLY A 29 -3.42 -20.97 14.81
C GLY A 29 -4.24 -19.85 15.45
N HIS A 30 -3.98 -18.58 15.07
CA HIS A 30 -4.79 -17.45 15.51
C HIS A 30 -6.06 -17.29 14.66
N GLN A 31 -7.14 -16.81 15.28
CA GLN A 31 -8.35 -16.38 14.55
C GLN A 31 -8.13 -14.94 14.08
N VAL A 32 -8.11 -14.73 12.76
CA VAL A 32 -7.80 -13.41 12.18
C VAL A 32 -8.88 -13.00 11.20
N VAL A 33 -9.49 -11.87 11.47
CA VAL A 33 -10.49 -11.23 10.59
C VAL A 33 -9.90 -9.92 10.05
N MET A 34 -10.00 -9.71 8.75
CA MET A 34 -9.59 -8.45 8.11
C MET A 34 -10.82 -7.76 7.55
N ILE A 35 -11.04 -6.50 7.91
CA ILE A 35 -12.19 -5.70 7.47
C ILE A 35 -11.76 -4.29 7.03
N ASN A 36 -12.58 -3.69 6.19
CA ASN A 36 -12.54 -2.25 5.94
C ASN A 36 -13.54 -1.57 6.90
N PRO A 37 -13.08 -0.76 7.86
CA PRO A 37 -13.96 -0.17 8.88
C PRO A 37 -15.08 0.70 8.28
N TYR A 38 -14.85 1.33 7.12
CA TYR A 38 -15.88 2.14 6.47
C TYR A 38 -17.04 1.31 5.92
N GLN A 39 -16.83 0.03 5.62
CA GLN A 39 -17.91 -0.89 5.22
C GLN A 39 -18.87 -1.18 6.36
N LEU A 40 -18.43 -1.06 7.62
CA LEU A 40 -19.32 -1.22 8.79
C LEU A 40 -20.45 -0.19 8.78
N LYS A 41 -20.22 0.99 8.23
CA LYS A 41 -21.26 2.01 8.07
C LYS A 41 -22.06 1.81 6.79
N SER A 42 -21.38 1.60 5.67
CA SER A 42 -22.01 1.44 4.36
C SER A 42 -20.96 1.07 3.31
N ASN A 43 -21.25 0.07 2.49
CA ASN A 43 -20.44 -0.26 1.32
C ASN A 43 -20.30 0.92 0.35
N ARG A 44 -21.31 1.80 0.29
CA ARG A 44 -21.29 3.01 -0.53
C ARG A 44 -20.26 4.02 -0.03
N LEU A 45 -20.15 4.22 1.30
CA LEU A 45 -19.16 5.13 1.89
C LEU A 45 -17.73 4.65 1.62
N ALA A 46 -17.45 3.37 1.87
CA ALA A 46 -16.16 2.77 1.57
C ALA A 46 -15.80 2.95 0.09
N GLY A 47 -16.73 2.64 -0.82
CA GLY A 47 -16.51 2.80 -2.26
C GLY A 47 -16.31 4.25 -2.71
N VAL A 48 -16.88 5.23 -2.02
CA VAL A 48 -16.63 6.66 -2.31
C VAL A 48 -15.22 7.06 -1.89
N ILE A 49 -14.79 6.67 -0.68
CA ILE A 49 -13.43 6.96 -0.18
C ILE A 49 -12.38 6.34 -1.12
N ASP A 50 -12.56 5.07 -1.47
CA ASP A 50 -11.65 4.37 -2.37
C ASP A 50 -11.59 5.03 -3.75
N LYS A 51 -12.74 5.38 -4.34
CA LYS A 51 -12.81 6.04 -5.66
C LYS A 51 -12.19 7.43 -5.67
N VAL A 52 -12.40 8.23 -4.63
CA VAL A 52 -11.81 9.58 -4.52
C VAL A 52 -10.29 9.46 -4.45
N TYR A 53 -9.77 8.58 -3.60
CA TYR A 53 -8.33 8.37 -3.46
C TYR A 53 -7.71 7.84 -4.77
N ILE A 54 -8.27 6.77 -5.34
CA ILE A 54 -7.80 6.18 -6.60
C ILE A 54 -7.85 7.21 -7.74
N GLY A 55 -8.93 7.99 -7.82
CA GLY A 55 -9.07 9.03 -8.83
C GLY A 55 -8.02 10.14 -8.74
N LEU A 56 -7.65 10.54 -7.52
CA LEU A 56 -6.57 11.50 -7.27
C LEU A 56 -5.21 10.95 -7.74
N VAL A 57 -4.91 9.71 -7.37
CA VAL A 57 -3.60 9.09 -7.69
C VAL A 57 -3.46 8.76 -9.18
N GLN A 58 -4.53 8.26 -9.83
CA GLN A 58 -4.46 7.84 -11.24
C GLN A 58 -4.53 8.99 -12.25
N LYS A 59 -5.40 9.99 -11.99
CA LYS A 59 -5.69 11.03 -12.98
C LYS A 59 -4.68 12.18 -12.99
N ASN A 60 -4.02 12.44 -11.87
CA ASN A 60 -3.14 13.59 -11.80
C ASN A 60 -2.05 13.39 -10.73
N SER A 61 -0.90 12.85 -11.15
CA SER A 61 0.27 12.68 -10.28
C SER A 61 0.76 14.01 -9.69
N THR A 62 0.64 15.11 -10.45
CA THR A 62 0.99 16.46 -10.00
C THR A 62 0.04 16.93 -8.90
N LEU A 63 -1.27 16.65 -9.03
CA LEU A 63 -2.26 16.99 -8.01
C LEU A 63 -2.04 16.15 -6.74
N PHE A 64 -1.69 14.89 -6.88
CA PHE A 64 -1.35 14.04 -5.73
C PHE A 64 -0.12 14.58 -4.99
N GLY A 65 0.95 14.94 -5.71
CA GLY A 65 2.13 15.60 -5.13
C GLY A 65 1.80 16.93 -4.45
N PHE A 66 0.87 17.72 -5.04
CA PHE A 66 0.40 18.95 -4.42
C PHE A 66 -0.39 18.68 -3.12
N VAL A 67 -1.29 17.70 -3.11
CA VAL A 67 -2.04 17.29 -1.91
C VAL A 67 -1.10 16.79 -0.82
N TYR A 68 -0.06 16.03 -1.19
CA TYR A 68 0.98 15.59 -0.26
C TYR A 68 1.74 16.77 0.35
N ARG A 69 2.19 17.73 -0.47
CA ARG A 69 2.86 18.97 0.00
C ARG A 69 1.94 19.82 0.89
N LEU A 70 0.66 19.87 0.54
CA LEU A 70 -0.33 20.53 1.38
C LEU A 70 -0.47 19.83 2.73
N GLY A 71 -0.43 18.50 2.77
CA GLY A 71 -0.37 17.70 4.00
C GLY A 71 0.88 18.03 4.83
N GLU A 72 2.06 18.10 4.18
CA GLU A 72 3.31 18.49 4.84
C GLU A 72 3.26 19.93 5.42
N LEU A 73 2.57 20.83 4.74
CA LEU A 73 2.35 22.17 5.27
C LEU A 73 1.35 22.18 6.42
N TYR A 74 0.26 21.39 6.28
CA TYR A 74 -0.81 21.31 7.26
C TYR A 74 -0.33 20.71 8.59
N ARG A 75 0.55 19.71 8.58
CA ARG A 75 1.12 19.09 9.80
C ARG A 75 1.91 20.05 10.69
N ARG A 76 2.24 21.27 10.19
CA ARG A 76 2.86 22.34 11.00
C ARG A 76 1.85 23.15 11.81
N LEU A 77 0.55 22.95 11.56
CA LEU A 77 -0.51 23.65 12.27
C LEU A 77 -0.79 22.97 13.62
N PRO A 78 -1.18 23.73 14.65
CA PRO A 78 -1.38 23.22 16.01
C PRO A 78 -2.73 22.51 16.21
N PHE A 79 -3.36 22.03 15.18
CA PHE A 79 -4.66 21.35 15.26
C PHE A 79 -4.71 20.12 14.36
N PRO A 80 -5.51 19.09 14.74
CA PRO A 80 -5.61 17.85 14.00
C PRO A 80 -6.07 18.04 12.55
N SER A 81 -5.67 17.11 11.69
CA SER A 81 -6.03 17.10 10.27
C SER A 81 -7.54 16.96 10.03
N PRO A 82 -8.05 17.36 8.86
CA PRO A 82 -9.41 17.05 8.45
C PRO A 82 -9.72 15.55 8.49
N VAL A 83 -8.71 14.71 8.21
CA VAL A 83 -8.82 13.23 8.24
C VAL A 83 -9.16 12.76 9.66
N TYR A 84 -8.52 13.33 10.68
CA TYR A 84 -8.82 13.05 12.08
C TYR A 84 -10.29 13.29 12.43
N TYR A 85 -10.83 14.43 12.02
CA TYR A 85 -12.24 14.78 12.31
C TYR A 85 -13.25 13.91 11.56
N ILE A 86 -12.94 13.53 10.32
CA ILE A 86 -13.79 12.61 9.54
C ILE A 86 -13.83 11.24 10.22
N ASN A 87 -12.69 10.77 10.73
CA ASN A 87 -12.57 9.47 11.38
C ASN A 87 -13.20 9.43 12.78
N ARG A 88 -13.43 10.57 13.42
CA ARG A 88 -14.07 10.62 14.74
C ARG A 88 -15.46 9.96 14.78
N LYS A 89 -16.24 10.08 13.71
CA LYS A 89 -17.57 9.44 13.62
C LYS A 89 -17.46 7.92 13.48
N MET A 90 -16.34 7.45 12.91
CA MET A 90 -16.10 6.02 12.75
C MET A 90 -15.72 5.33 14.05
N ALA A 91 -15.22 6.08 15.05
CA ALA A 91 -14.87 5.54 16.36
C ALA A 91 -16.06 4.85 17.05
N TYR A 92 -17.25 5.45 17.04
CA TYR A 92 -18.46 4.85 17.59
C TYR A 92 -18.87 3.57 16.86
N ILE A 93 -18.74 3.55 15.54
CA ILE A 93 -19.12 2.40 14.71
C ILE A 93 -18.16 1.24 14.95
N LEU A 94 -16.85 1.52 15.08
CA LEU A 94 -15.87 0.50 15.37
C LEU A 94 -16.02 -0.03 16.80
N GLN A 95 -16.36 0.83 17.78
CA GLN A 95 -16.66 0.40 19.13
C GLN A 95 -17.86 -0.56 19.18
N GLU A 96 -18.95 -0.23 18.49
CA GLU A 96 -20.12 -1.11 18.41
C GLU A 96 -19.77 -2.47 17.78
N TYR A 97 -18.91 -2.45 16.78
CA TYR A 97 -18.41 -3.69 16.17
C TYR A 97 -17.59 -4.53 17.17
N LEU A 98 -16.64 -3.89 17.89
CA LEU A 98 -15.78 -4.57 18.88
C LEU A 98 -16.57 -5.15 20.05
N LEU A 99 -17.64 -4.50 20.48
CA LEU A 99 -18.54 -5.04 21.53
C LEU A 99 -19.22 -6.36 21.10
N ARG A 100 -19.48 -6.53 19.81
CA ARG A 100 -20.08 -7.76 19.26
C ARG A 100 -19.04 -8.79 18.82
N HIS A 101 -17.85 -8.34 18.48
CA HIS A 101 -16.74 -9.14 17.96
C HIS A 101 -15.45 -8.76 18.70
N PRO A 102 -15.28 -9.24 19.95
CA PRO A 102 -14.11 -8.93 20.75
C PRO A 102 -12.82 -9.38 20.07
N ALA A 103 -11.81 -8.52 20.10
CA ALA A 103 -10.46 -8.80 19.61
C ALA A 103 -9.44 -8.66 20.74
N ASP A 104 -8.40 -9.49 20.72
CA ASP A 104 -7.29 -9.40 21.68
C ASP A 104 -6.26 -8.35 21.26
N VAL A 105 -6.18 -8.08 19.93
CA VAL A 105 -5.29 -7.08 19.33
C VAL A 105 -5.86 -6.56 18.02
N ILE A 106 -5.62 -5.28 17.74
CA ILE A 106 -5.95 -4.63 16.46
C ILE A 106 -4.66 -4.33 15.71
N ILE A 107 -4.58 -4.72 14.44
CA ILE A 107 -3.47 -4.40 13.55
C ILE A 107 -3.99 -3.56 12.39
N THR A 108 -3.32 -2.48 12.05
CA THR A 108 -3.70 -1.69 10.87
C THR A 108 -2.49 -1.32 10.01
N PRO A 109 -2.46 -1.72 8.74
CA PRO A 109 -1.45 -1.24 7.79
C PRO A 109 -1.82 0.09 7.14
N HIS A 110 -2.85 0.78 7.61
CA HIS A 110 -3.37 1.98 6.98
C HIS A 110 -3.61 3.10 7.98
N LEU A 111 -3.24 4.34 7.60
CA LEU A 111 -3.36 5.54 8.44
C LEU A 111 -4.80 5.79 8.92
N TYR A 112 -5.80 5.67 8.05
CA TYR A 112 -7.17 6.02 8.42
C TYR A 112 -7.74 5.17 9.55
N PRO A 113 -7.62 3.84 9.57
CA PRO A 113 -8.01 3.07 10.75
C PRO A 113 -7.17 3.38 12.00
N ALA A 114 -5.87 3.72 11.87
CA ALA A 114 -5.07 4.19 13.00
C ALA A 114 -5.64 5.47 13.61
N GLU A 115 -6.13 6.38 12.78
CA GLU A 115 -6.86 7.58 13.20
C GLU A 115 -8.20 7.26 13.92
N ILE A 116 -8.92 6.24 13.46
CA ILE A 116 -10.16 5.79 14.12
C ILE A 116 -9.82 5.28 15.53
N ILE A 117 -8.79 4.43 15.66
CA ILE A 117 -8.30 3.90 16.95
C ILE A 117 -7.89 5.05 17.87
N THR A 118 -7.14 6.01 17.34
CA THR A 118 -6.71 7.20 18.09
C THR A 118 -7.89 8.02 18.61
N ASN A 119 -8.92 8.22 17.77
CA ASN A 119 -10.14 8.88 18.21
C ASN A 119 -10.85 8.11 19.33
N MET A 120 -10.94 6.77 19.23
CA MET A 120 -11.52 5.94 20.28
C MET A 120 -10.78 6.15 21.63
N LYS A 121 -9.45 6.08 21.62
CA LYS A 121 -8.62 6.31 22.84
C LYS A 121 -8.85 7.69 23.41
N LYS A 122 -8.83 8.75 22.58
CA LYS A 122 -9.07 10.14 23.03
C LYS A 122 -10.49 10.38 23.54
N MET A 123 -11.45 9.56 23.15
CA MET A 123 -12.83 9.61 23.66
C MET A 123 -13.05 8.74 24.90
N GLY A 124 -11.97 8.12 25.45
CA GLY A 124 -12.03 7.26 26.64
C GLY A 124 -12.72 5.91 26.41
N MET A 125 -12.82 5.45 25.16
CA MET A 125 -13.34 4.14 24.83
C MET A 125 -12.32 3.04 25.12
N GLU A 126 -12.78 1.87 25.54
CA GLU A 126 -11.92 0.69 25.64
C GLU A 126 -11.47 0.25 24.23
N VAL A 127 -10.15 0.15 24.07
CA VAL A 127 -9.52 -0.26 22.81
C VAL A 127 -8.52 -1.37 23.09
N PRO A 128 -8.59 -2.51 22.38
CA PRO A 128 -7.55 -3.53 22.47
C PRO A 128 -6.17 -2.95 22.11
N PRO A 129 -5.06 -3.58 22.56
CA PRO A 129 -3.72 -3.23 22.09
C PRO A 129 -3.69 -3.08 20.58
N SER A 130 -3.03 -2.04 20.10
CA SER A 130 -3.11 -1.62 18.69
C SER A 130 -1.73 -1.43 18.08
N ILE A 131 -1.56 -2.00 16.88
CA ILE A 131 -0.30 -1.96 16.12
C ILE A 131 -0.55 -1.28 14.78
N PHE A 132 0.16 -0.19 14.53
CA PHE A 132 0.22 0.43 13.21
C PHE A 132 1.39 -0.13 12.41
N VAL A 133 1.15 -0.59 11.19
CA VAL A 133 2.19 -1.09 10.28
C VAL A 133 2.39 -0.08 9.16
N ALA A 134 3.42 0.74 9.28
CA ALA A 134 3.77 1.70 8.24
C ALA A 134 4.28 0.97 6.99
N THR A 135 3.69 1.25 5.83
CA THR A 135 4.02 0.61 4.54
C THR A 135 4.73 1.55 3.58
N ASP A 136 5.06 2.75 4.02
CA ASP A 136 5.80 3.75 3.25
C ASP A 136 7.22 3.91 3.81
N TYR A 137 8.20 4.14 2.94
CA TYR A 137 9.59 4.42 3.33
C TYR A 137 9.78 5.89 3.77
N ALA A 138 8.75 6.44 4.41
CA ALA A 138 8.72 7.77 4.99
C ALA A 138 7.68 7.83 6.10
N CYS A 139 7.84 8.78 7.03
CA CYS A 139 6.80 9.16 7.97
C CYS A 139 5.80 10.08 7.26
N ILE A 140 4.79 9.49 6.61
CA ILE A 140 3.78 10.25 5.85
C ILE A 140 3.02 11.23 6.74
N PRO A 141 2.50 12.36 6.18
CA PRO A 141 1.72 13.34 6.93
C PRO A 141 0.59 12.70 7.72
N PHE A 142 0.39 13.18 8.92
CA PHE A 142 -0.63 12.77 9.90
C PHE A 142 -0.35 11.43 10.60
N THR A 143 0.76 10.73 10.30
CA THR A 143 1.18 9.57 11.10
C THR A 143 1.42 9.97 12.56
N GLU A 144 1.94 11.16 12.81
CA GLU A 144 2.16 11.74 14.13
C GLU A 144 0.88 12.02 14.93
N GLU A 145 -0.26 12.10 14.29
CA GLU A 145 -1.56 12.27 14.94
C GLU A 145 -2.09 10.97 15.56
N THR A 146 -1.54 9.83 15.11
CA THR A 146 -1.98 8.50 15.54
C THR A 146 -1.39 8.12 16.90
N ASP A 147 -2.17 7.39 17.71
CA ASP A 147 -1.76 6.90 19.03
C ASP A 147 -1.99 5.38 19.14
N CYS A 148 -1.41 4.63 18.22
CA CYS A 148 -1.29 3.18 18.38
C CYS A 148 -0.24 2.86 19.44
N ASP A 149 -0.36 1.69 20.08
CA ASP A 149 0.56 1.29 21.16
C ASP A 149 1.94 1.00 20.59
N ASP A 150 1.98 0.32 19.43
CA ASP A 150 3.19 0.00 18.71
C ASP A 150 3.11 0.44 17.24
N VAL A 151 4.28 0.74 16.65
CA VAL A 151 4.41 1.15 15.25
C VAL A 151 5.51 0.32 14.58
N VAL A 152 5.13 -0.55 13.68
CA VAL A 152 6.06 -1.28 12.82
C VAL A 152 6.47 -0.39 11.66
N ILE A 153 7.78 -0.23 11.45
CA ILE A 153 8.34 0.60 10.39
C ILE A 153 9.20 -0.22 9.41
N PRO A 154 9.35 0.23 8.15
CA PRO A 154 10.05 -0.52 7.11
C PRO A 154 11.54 -0.76 7.39
N SER A 155 12.21 0.13 8.10
CA SER A 155 13.66 0.04 8.31
C SER A 155 14.10 0.84 9.54
N GLU A 156 15.15 0.38 10.18
CA GLU A 156 15.82 1.09 11.28
C GLU A 156 16.28 2.50 10.89
N LYS A 157 16.63 2.70 9.62
CA LYS A 157 17.05 4.01 9.08
C LYS A 157 15.96 5.09 9.17
N LEU A 158 14.70 4.68 9.31
CA LEU A 158 13.56 5.59 9.43
C LEU A 158 13.29 6.04 10.88
N ILE A 159 13.89 5.41 11.89
CA ILE A 159 13.69 5.79 13.30
C ILE A 159 13.92 7.30 13.54
N PRO A 160 15.00 7.93 13.03
CA PRO A 160 15.21 9.37 13.24
C PRO A 160 14.09 10.23 12.65
N GLU A 161 13.53 9.83 11.51
CA GLU A 161 12.45 10.55 10.85
C GLU A 161 11.14 10.46 11.65
N PHE A 162 10.73 9.25 12.04
CA PHE A 162 9.53 9.06 12.86
C PHE A 162 9.64 9.79 14.20
N ARG A 163 10.81 9.77 14.84
CA ARG A 163 11.08 10.53 16.07
C ARG A 163 11.00 12.04 15.89
N LYS A 164 11.49 12.56 14.75
CA LYS A 164 11.39 13.98 14.39
C LYS A 164 9.95 14.48 14.41
N TYR A 165 9.01 13.60 14.07
CA TYR A 165 7.58 13.89 14.08
C TYR A 165 6.87 13.49 15.38
N GLY A 166 7.63 13.19 16.45
CA GLY A 166 7.09 13.01 17.81
C GLY A 166 6.69 11.59 18.17
N ILE A 167 6.95 10.60 17.32
CA ILE A 167 6.67 9.21 17.66
C ILE A 167 7.80 8.67 18.55
N PRO A 168 7.51 8.20 19.79
CA PRO A 168 8.51 7.73 20.72
C PRO A 168 9.29 6.52 20.18
N LYS A 169 10.60 6.47 20.47
CA LYS A 169 11.47 5.38 19.98
C LYS A 169 11.01 4.01 20.48
N GLU A 170 10.54 3.95 21.69
CA GLU A 170 10.06 2.73 22.35
C GLU A 170 8.83 2.11 21.70
N LYS A 171 8.09 2.88 20.92
CA LYS A 171 6.96 2.40 20.10
C LYS A 171 7.39 1.92 18.72
N LEU A 172 8.64 2.16 18.26
CA LEU A 172 9.10 1.91 16.89
C LEU A 172 9.79 0.57 16.77
N TYR A 173 9.24 -0.30 15.92
CA TYR A 173 9.76 -1.64 15.63
C TYR A 173 10.15 -1.76 14.15
N PRO A 174 11.46 -1.76 13.80
CA PRO A 174 11.92 -1.80 12.41
C PRO A 174 11.91 -3.24 11.86
N LEU A 175 10.72 -3.80 11.66
CA LEU A 175 10.53 -5.19 11.25
C LEU A 175 10.37 -5.37 9.73
N GLY A 176 10.32 -4.29 8.97
CA GLY A 176 10.06 -4.34 7.53
C GLY A 176 8.57 -4.27 7.18
N ILE A 177 8.28 -4.18 5.88
CA ILE A 177 6.92 -4.25 5.36
C ILE A 177 6.52 -5.71 5.23
N PRO A 178 5.40 -6.15 5.82
CA PRO A 178 4.94 -7.54 5.69
C PRO A 178 4.67 -7.92 4.23
N THR A 179 5.25 -9.03 3.79
CA THR A 179 5.07 -9.59 2.45
C THR A 179 4.60 -11.03 2.54
N ALA A 180 3.79 -11.46 1.58
CA ALA A 180 3.34 -12.84 1.52
C ALA A 180 4.51 -13.77 1.10
N ASP A 181 4.69 -14.87 1.81
CA ASP A 181 5.52 -15.98 1.33
C ASP A 181 4.82 -16.63 0.14
N THR A 182 5.32 -16.35 -1.04
CA THR A 182 4.78 -16.88 -2.31
C THR A 182 5.53 -18.10 -2.81
N GLY A 183 6.63 -18.47 -2.15
CA GLY A 183 7.54 -19.54 -2.60
C GLY A 183 8.36 -19.19 -3.85
N VAL A 184 8.13 -18.01 -4.45
CA VAL A 184 8.84 -17.55 -5.67
C VAL A 184 10.33 -17.34 -5.41
N GLU A 185 10.72 -17.10 -4.18
CA GLU A 185 12.14 -16.98 -3.79
C GLU A 185 12.93 -18.27 -4.03
N ARG A 186 12.24 -19.43 -4.04
CA ARG A 186 12.83 -20.77 -4.16
C ARG A 186 12.99 -21.24 -5.60
N ILE A 187 12.46 -20.53 -6.59
CA ILE A 187 12.58 -20.84 -8.00
C ILE A 187 13.63 -19.95 -8.68
N SER A 188 14.15 -20.41 -9.83
CA SER A 188 15.07 -19.60 -10.63
C SER A 188 14.32 -18.53 -11.45
N PRO A 189 15.00 -17.47 -11.90
CA PRO A 189 14.41 -16.50 -12.85
C PRO A 189 13.88 -17.15 -14.13
N GLU A 190 14.59 -18.16 -14.66
CA GLU A 190 14.21 -18.91 -15.85
C GLU A 190 12.91 -19.70 -15.62
N GLU A 191 12.75 -20.28 -14.43
CA GLU A 191 11.53 -20.98 -14.06
C GLU A 191 10.37 -20.01 -13.90
N ALA A 192 10.58 -18.86 -13.29
CA ALA A 192 9.57 -17.80 -13.21
C ALA A 192 9.13 -17.32 -14.60
N LYS A 193 10.08 -17.15 -15.54
CA LYS A 193 9.78 -16.83 -16.94
C LYS A 193 8.90 -17.90 -17.61
N ARG A 194 9.24 -19.19 -17.43
CA ARG A 194 8.41 -20.29 -18.00
C ARG A 194 6.99 -20.29 -17.45
N GLN A 195 6.83 -20.09 -16.12
CA GLN A 195 5.49 -20.02 -15.51
C GLN A 195 4.66 -18.83 -16.00
N LEU A 196 5.31 -17.78 -16.47
CA LEU A 196 4.68 -16.61 -17.09
C LEU A 196 4.47 -16.74 -18.59
N GLY A 197 4.93 -17.83 -19.22
CA GLY A 197 4.92 -17.99 -20.68
C GLY A 197 5.93 -17.11 -21.42
N LEU A 198 6.94 -16.59 -20.69
CA LEU A 198 8.01 -15.78 -21.25
C LEU A 198 9.17 -16.67 -21.72
N ASP A 199 9.95 -16.17 -22.67
CA ASP A 199 11.15 -16.86 -23.18
C ASP A 199 12.27 -16.86 -22.11
N PRO A 200 12.68 -18.04 -21.58
CA PRO A 200 13.69 -18.09 -20.51
C PRO A 200 15.05 -17.54 -20.93
N ALA A 201 15.38 -17.58 -22.21
CA ALA A 201 16.67 -17.14 -22.75
C ALA A 201 16.76 -15.60 -22.91
N LYS A 202 15.64 -14.89 -22.81
CA LYS A 202 15.62 -13.44 -22.95
C LYS A 202 15.73 -12.72 -21.61
N GLU A 203 16.32 -11.55 -21.67
CA GLU A 203 16.28 -10.60 -20.55
C GLU A 203 15.04 -9.73 -20.62
N TYR A 204 14.48 -9.41 -19.46
CA TYR A 204 13.27 -8.60 -19.35
C TYR A 204 13.50 -7.46 -18.37
N LEU A 205 13.14 -6.25 -18.78
CA LEU A 205 13.09 -5.08 -17.93
C LEU A 205 11.64 -4.85 -17.51
N LEU A 206 11.38 -4.98 -16.21
CA LEU A 206 10.05 -4.84 -15.62
C LEU A 206 9.79 -3.40 -15.17
N ILE A 207 8.71 -2.81 -15.67
CA ILE A 207 8.19 -1.52 -15.26
C ILE A 207 6.85 -1.76 -14.57
N ALA A 208 6.69 -1.26 -13.35
CA ALA A 208 5.46 -1.41 -12.59
C ALA A 208 5.08 -0.12 -11.86
N GLY A 209 3.85 0.33 -12.03
CA GLY A 209 3.28 1.51 -11.36
C GLY A 209 2.39 1.17 -10.16
N GLY A 210 2.66 0.04 -9.51
CA GLY A 210 1.84 -0.47 -8.42
C GLY A 210 0.45 -0.95 -8.89
N SER A 211 -0.41 -1.28 -7.92
CA SER A 211 -1.76 -1.80 -8.22
C SER A 211 -2.66 -0.81 -8.97
N MET A 212 -2.37 0.48 -8.85
CA MET A 212 -3.15 1.55 -9.49
C MET A 212 -2.59 1.99 -10.84
N GLY A 213 -1.38 1.54 -11.23
CA GLY A 213 -0.73 1.97 -12.46
C GLY A 213 -0.53 3.48 -12.52
N ALA A 214 -0.03 4.06 -11.42
CA ALA A 214 0.17 5.50 -11.27
C ALA A 214 1.61 5.92 -11.66
N GLY A 215 1.79 7.22 -11.94
CA GLY A 215 3.08 7.81 -12.31
C GLY A 215 3.23 8.07 -13.81
N ALA A 216 4.39 8.58 -14.21
CA ALA A 216 4.73 8.92 -15.60
C ALA A 216 5.12 7.68 -16.42
N LEU A 217 4.35 6.60 -16.31
CA LEU A 217 4.71 5.29 -16.85
C LEU A 217 4.79 5.27 -18.37
N GLU A 218 3.92 6.01 -19.05
CA GLU A 218 3.91 6.09 -20.51
C GLU A 218 5.18 6.77 -21.03
N GLU A 219 5.62 7.84 -20.37
CA GLU A 219 6.87 8.53 -20.70
C GLU A 219 8.10 7.63 -20.45
N VAL A 220 8.09 6.90 -19.33
CA VAL A 220 9.17 5.96 -19.00
C VAL A 220 9.26 4.85 -20.06
N VAL A 221 8.13 4.26 -20.44
CA VAL A 221 8.08 3.24 -21.52
C VAL A 221 8.64 3.85 -22.82
N GLU A 222 8.25 5.07 -23.18
CA GLU A 222 8.71 5.74 -24.39
C GLU A 222 10.23 5.96 -24.38
N ILE A 223 10.77 6.47 -23.27
CA ILE A 223 12.22 6.71 -23.13
C ILE A 223 12.98 5.38 -23.23
N LEU A 224 12.57 4.37 -22.46
CA LEU A 224 13.25 3.07 -22.45
C LEU A 224 13.15 2.37 -23.81
N TYR A 225 12.03 2.48 -24.49
CA TYR A 225 11.86 1.90 -25.82
C TYR A 225 12.79 2.55 -26.88
N ARG A 226 13.13 3.83 -26.71
CA ARG A 226 14.05 4.56 -27.60
C ARG A 226 15.53 4.28 -27.32
N VAL A 227 15.87 3.77 -26.15
CA VAL A 227 17.27 3.52 -25.77
C VAL A 227 17.77 2.25 -26.44
N ARG A 228 18.60 2.40 -27.49
CA ARG A 228 19.11 1.28 -28.30
C ARG A 228 19.84 0.21 -27.52
N SER A 229 20.53 0.54 -26.45
CA SER A 229 21.24 -0.43 -25.61
C SER A 229 20.31 -1.42 -24.90
N LEU A 230 19.03 -1.06 -24.75
CA LEU A 230 18.01 -1.91 -24.14
C LEU A 230 17.30 -2.82 -25.16
N HIS A 231 17.62 -2.74 -26.45
CA HIS A 231 16.98 -3.59 -27.48
C HIS A 231 17.30 -5.09 -27.32
N LYS A 232 18.30 -5.44 -26.49
CA LYS A 232 18.56 -6.84 -26.11
C LYS A 232 17.57 -7.33 -25.03
N CYS A 233 16.95 -6.42 -24.27
CA CYS A 233 15.96 -6.71 -23.25
C CYS A 233 14.56 -6.45 -23.80
N LYS A 234 13.60 -7.32 -23.49
CA LYS A 234 12.19 -7.05 -23.69
C LYS A 234 11.64 -6.24 -22.52
N LEU A 235 10.72 -5.31 -22.80
CA LEU A 235 10.03 -4.58 -21.76
C LEU A 235 8.79 -5.33 -21.31
N ILE A 236 8.59 -5.43 -20.00
CA ILE A 236 7.33 -5.84 -19.39
C ILE A 236 6.76 -4.62 -18.68
N MET A 237 5.53 -4.24 -19.02
CA MET A 237 4.84 -3.13 -18.38
C MET A 237 3.59 -3.64 -17.65
N VAL A 238 3.59 -3.54 -16.33
CA VAL A 238 2.43 -3.87 -15.48
C VAL A 238 1.64 -2.61 -15.20
N CYS A 239 0.47 -2.50 -15.83
CA CYS A 239 -0.40 -1.32 -15.76
C CYS A 239 -1.32 -1.32 -14.51
N GLY A 240 -1.36 -2.42 -13.74
CA GLY A 240 -2.30 -2.57 -12.64
C GLY A 240 -3.75 -2.38 -13.08
N ASN A 241 -4.55 -1.67 -12.30
CA ASN A 241 -5.96 -1.38 -12.59
C ASN A 241 -6.17 -0.22 -13.57
N ASN A 242 -5.10 0.36 -14.14
CA ASN A 242 -5.19 1.49 -15.06
C ASN A 242 -5.49 1.03 -16.49
N GLN A 243 -6.77 0.77 -16.77
CA GLN A 243 -7.25 0.33 -18.10
C GLN A 243 -6.99 1.38 -19.19
N GLN A 244 -6.99 2.66 -18.84
CA GLN A 244 -6.71 3.73 -19.82
C GLN A 244 -5.25 3.70 -20.26
N LEU A 245 -4.32 3.54 -19.32
CA LEU A 245 -2.89 3.38 -19.61
C LEU A 245 -2.67 2.11 -20.47
N TYR A 246 -3.24 0.98 -20.04
CA TYR A 246 -3.15 -0.26 -20.79
C TYR A 246 -3.60 -0.09 -22.25
N SER A 247 -4.78 0.51 -22.47
CA SER A 247 -5.34 0.71 -23.81
C SER A 247 -4.48 1.65 -24.69
N ARG A 248 -3.89 2.71 -24.10
CA ARG A 248 -2.99 3.62 -24.83
C ARG A 248 -1.70 2.93 -25.24
N LEU A 249 -1.08 2.21 -24.31
CA LEU A 249 0.17 1.48 -24.57
C LEU A 249 -0.05 0.34 -25.56
N GLN A 250 -1.19 -0.35 -25.50
CA GLN A 250 -1.54 -1.39 -26.46
C GLN A 250 -1.64 -0.86 -27.88
N LYS A 251 -2.29 0.28 -28.09
CA LYS A 251 -2.39 0.91 -29.42
C LYS A 251 -1.01 1.30 -29.99
N ARG A 252 -0.06 1.69 -29.12
CA ARG A 252 1.24 2.24 -29.54
C ARG A 252 2.34 1.19 -29.62
N TYR A 253 2.30 0.19 -28.75
CA TYR A 253 3.39 -0.77 -28.57
C TYR A 253 2.97 -2.24 -28.69
N ALA A 254 1.72 -2.57 -29.06
CA ALA A 254 1.19 -3.93 -29.21
C ALA A 254 2.26 -5.03 -29.06
N ASP A 255 2.70 -5.67 -30.13
CA ASP A 255 3.64 -6.80 -30.07
C ASP A 255 5.11 -6.44 -29.73
N LYS A 256 5.38 -5.18 -29.35
CA LYS A 256 6.74 -4.69 -29.09
C LYS A 256 7.16 -4.81 -27.64
N ILE A 257 6.21 -4.76 -26.73
CA ILE A 257 6.43 -4.90 -25.27
C ILE A 257 5.38 -5.86 -24.69
N GLU A 258 5.71 -6.51 -23.58
CA GLU A 258 4.77 -7.32 -22.83
C GLU A 258 3.90 -6.44 -21.96
N LEU A 259 2.60 -6.36 -22.26
CA LEU A 259 1.64 -5.55 -21.51
C LEU A 259 0.82 -6.44 -20.58
N VAL A 260 0.83 -6.07 -19.30
CA VAL A 260 0.13 -6.79 -18.24
C VAL A 260 -0.81 -5.82 -17.54
N GLY A 261 -2.07 -6.17 -17.38
CA GLY A 261 -3.02 -5.44 -16.55
C GLY A 261 -2.80 -5.69 -15.07
N TYR A 262 -3.89 -5.74 -14.29
CA TYR A 262 -3.82 -6.20 -12.91
C TYR A 262 -3.45 -7.70 -12.87
N THR A 263 -2.51 -8.05 -12.00
CA THR A 263 -2.05 -9.43 -11.85
C THR A 263 -1.78 -9.78 -10.39
N ASP A 264 -2.13 -10.98 -9.99
CA ASP A 264 -1.75 -11.63 -8.73
C ASP A 264 -0.37 -12.31 -8.83
N LYS A 265 0.17 -12.46 -10.06
CA LYS A 265 1.47 -13.06 -10.35
C LYS A 265 2.62 -12.07 -10.25
N MET A 266 2.42 -10.89 -9.64
CA MET A 266 3.48 -9.88 -9.50
C MET A 266 4.79 -10.43 -8.94
N PRO A 267 4.82 -11.33 -7.92
CA PRO A 267 6.05 -11.93 -7.45
C PRO A 267 6.83 -12.69 -8.52
N LEU A 268 6.13 -13.38 -9.44
CA LEU A 268 6.77 -14.06 -10.57
C LEU A 268 7.40 -13.07 -11.56
N TYR A 269 6.71 -11.96 -11.86
CA TYR A 269 7.25 -10.90 -12.72
C TYR A 269 8.49 -10.24 -12.10
N LEU A 270 8.48 -10.00 -10.78
CA LEU A 270 9.63 -9.49 -10.03
C LEU A 270 10.82 -10.44 -10.08
N LYS A 271 10.57 -11.76 -10.05
CA LYS A 271 11.62 -12.78 -10.15
C LYS A 271 12.15 -12.95 -11.59
N ALA A 272 11.28 -12.83 -12.58
CA ALA A 272 11.61 -13.04 -13.99
C ALA A 272 12.40 -11.90 -14.62
N GLY A 273 12.26 -10.67 -14.13
CA GLY A 273 12.83 -9.47 -14.73
C GLY A 273 13.85 -8.75 -13.85
N SER A 274 14.71 -7.95 -14.51
CA SER A 274 15.45 -6.87 -13.84
C SER A 274 14.47 -5.73 -13.58
N ILE A 275 14.48 -5.15 -12.38
CA ILE A 275 13.40 -4.27 -11.92
C ILE A 275 13.74 -2.81 -12.21
N LEU A 276 12.82 -2.11 -12.88
CA LEU A 276 12.67 -0.68 -12.81
C LEU A 276 11.29 -0.38 -12.22
N SER A 277 11.22 -0.06 -10.94
CA SER A 277 9.97 0.37 -10.30
C SER A 277 9.87 1.88 -10.41
N VAL A 278 8.76 2.34 -11.00
CA VAL A 278 8.43 3.77 -11.05
C VAL A 278 7.29 4.01 -10.07
N TYR A 279 7.63 4.51 -8.89
CA TYR A 279 6.64 5.05 -7.97
C TYR A 279 6.43 6.53 -8.27
N PRO A 280 5.21 7.06 -8.09
CA PRO A 280 5.04 8.49 -8.00
C PRO A 280 5.87 8.95 -6.78
N THR A 281 7.07 9.45 -7.05
CA THR A 281 7.88 10.05 -5.99
C THR A 281 7.16 11.30 -5.54
N SER A 282 6.73 11.30 -4.29
CA SER A 282 6.43 12.52 -3.55
C SER A 282 7.78 13.21 -3.28
N SER A 283 8.33 13.85 -4.28
CA SER A 283 9.47 14.76 -4.15
C SER A 283 8.97 16.19 -4.11
#